data_d4efb4eba7ae037b0e74d1130f366832
#
_entry.id   d4efb4eba7ae037b0e74d1130f366832
#
_cell.length_a   1.000
_cell.length_b   1.000
_cell.length_c   1.000
_cell.angle_alpha   90.00
_cell.angle_beta   90.00
_cell.angle_gamma   90.00
#
_symmetry.space_group_name_H-M   'P 1'
#
loop_
_entity.id
_entity.type
_entity.pdbx_description
1 polymer ?
#
loop_
_entity_poly.entity_id
_entity_poly.type
_entity_poly.pdbx_seq_one_letter_code
_entity_poly.pdbx_strand_id
1 'polypeptide(L)'
;MAQTTRRMAEKLGGVTLRPVYQLLRPNSISGRTLNYVIKERLQTRRHLKWLVNATGVATQMLLPFARLAIRANRFLAARTPPASPLIEVSRHDHVDIDTWTSLWTKFKAVMPATCDRSWQFYEWRYEHVPDLRYGFSVAKRNSEVVGILVWRKPLPDELNVGTIVDILADPNDLDVVTALLGDALDVLSTTCESVVARTSHRALLAVLKNAGFLLVKRHCPTVVSSKHDTRRLFENHAEAILFSKADHDWDQIHVAI
;
A
#
# COMPACT_ATOMS: atom_id res chain seq x y z
N MET A 1 -10.49 -6.02 -21.19
CA MET A 1 -9.13 -6.55 -21.39
C MET A 1 -8.66 -7.49 -20.26
N ALA A 2 -8.79 -7.14 -18.98
CA ALA A 2 -8.26 -7.95 -17.88
C ALA A 2 -8.76 -9.42 -17.80
N GLN A 3 -10.04 -9.71 -18.08
CA GLN A 3 -10.56 -11.08 -18.04
C GLN A 3 -10.03 -11.98 -19.16
N THR A 4 -9.83 -11.42 -20.35
CA THR A 4 -9.28 -12.19 -21.50
C THR A 4 -7.84 -12.57 -21.26
N THR A 5 -7.02 -11.62 -20.78
CA THR A 5 -5.60 -11.87 -20.45
C THR A 5 -5.46 -12.90 -19.34
N ARG A 6 -6.31 -12.84 -18.29
CA ARG A 6 -6.32 -13.82 -17.22
C ARG A 6 -6.64 -15.22 -17.73
N ARG A 7 -7.71 -15.40 -18.51
CA ARG A 7 -8.09 -16.70 -19.11
C ARG A 7 -6.98 -17.26 -20.01
N MET A 8 -6.26 -16.39 -20.71
CA MET A 8 -5.13 -16.80 -21.56
C MET A 8 -3.95 -17.28 -20.69
N ALA A 9 -3.62 -16.55 -19.61
CA ALA A 9 -2.59 -16.96 -18.69
C ALA A 9 -2.94 -18.28 -17.97
N GLU A 10 -4.19 -18.47 -17.54
CA GLU A 10 -4.67 -19.73 -16.94
C GLU A 10 -4.55 -20.91 -17.92
N LYS A 11 -4.84 -20.71 -19.21
CA LYS A 11 -4.63 -21.73 -20.27
C LYS A 11 -3.16 -22.08 -20.47
N LEU A 12 -2.26 -21.15 -20.22
CA LEU A 12 -0.80 -21.36 -20.25
C LEU A 12 -0.26 -21.94 -18.93
N GLY A 13 -1.13 -22.42 -18.04
CA GLY A 13 -0.72 -23.00 -16.77
C GLY A 13 -0.45 -21.95 -15.67
N GLY A 14 -0.91 -20.73 -15.87
CA GLY A 14 -0.78 -19.68 -14.87
C GLY A 14 -1.63 -19.93 -13.63
N VAL A 15 -1.08 -19.61 -12.46
CA VAL A 15 -1.77 -19.65 -11.17
C VAL A 15 -2.33 -18.27 -10.84
N THR A 16 -3.64 -18.20 -10.60
CA THR A 16 -4.27 -16.97 -10.12
C THR A 16 -4.08 -16.86 -8.61
N LEU A 17 -3.37 -15.83 -8.19
CA LEU A 17 -3.07 -15.57 -6.81
C LEU A 17 -4.27 -14.91 -6.09
N ARG A 18 -4.17 -14.82 -4.77
CA ARG A 18 -5.13 -14.07 -3.96
C ARG A 18 -5.19 -12.61 -4.37
N PRO A 19 -6.32 -11.95 -4.12
CA PRO A 19 -6.45 -10.56 -4.50
C PRO A 19 -5.49 -9.67 -3.72
N VAL A 20 -4.84 -8.78 -4.45
CA VAL A 20 -4.19 -7.59 -3.91
C VAL A 20 -5.25 -6.51 -3.74
N TYR A 21 -5.34 -5.96 -2.55
CA TYR A 21 -6.27 -4.90 -2.19
C TYR A 21 -5.54 -3.57 -2.27
N GLN A 22 -6.10 -2.64 -3.03
CA GLN A 22 -5.69 -1.24 -3.02
C GLN A 22 -6.64 -0.47 -2.12
N LEU A 23 -6.06 0.22 -1.14
CA LEU A 23 -6.79 0.99 -0.15
C LEU A 23 -6.36 2.45 -0.20
N LEU A 24 -7.29 3.34 0.14
CA LEU A 24 -7.05 4.77 0.25
C LEU A 24 -7.57 5.25 1.60
N ARG A 25 -6.74 5.96 2.35
CA ARG A 25 -7.14 6.68 3.56
C ARG A 25 -7.23 8.17 3.23
N PRO A 26 -8.42 8.75 3.22
CA PRO A 26 -8.57 10.18 3.04
C PRO A 26 -8.23 10.90 4.35
N ASN A 27 -7.34 11.90 4.28
CA ASN A 27 -7.02 12.80 5.39
C ASN A 27 -7.79 14.12 5.26
N SER A 28 -7.83 14.62 4.04
CA SER A 28 -8.64 15.75 3.59
C SER A 28 -9.08 15.48 2.15
N ILE A 29 -9.79 16.39 1.54
CA ILE A 29 -10.10 16.30 0.12
C ILE A 29 -10.24 17.69 -0.47
N SER A 30 -9.45 17.97 -1.50
CA SER A 30 -9.62 19.13 -2.37
C SER A 30 -10.63 18.84 -3.49
N GLY A 31 -11.11 19.88 -4.12
CA GLY A 31 -11.95 19.73 -5.32
C GLY A 31 -11.21 19.00 -6.44
N ARG A 32 -9.89 19.18 -6.55
CA ARG A 32 -9.03 18.51 -7.54
C ARG A 32 -9.01 16.99 -7.33
N THR A 33 -8.72 16.55 -6.10
CA THR A 33 -8.69 15.12 -5.74
C THR A 33 -10.06 14.46 -5.89
N LEU A 34 -11.15 15.14 -5.45
CA LEU A 34 -12.49 14.61 -5.61
C LEU A 34 -12.87 14.46 -7.09
N ASN A 35 -12.57 15.47 -7.91
CA ASN A 35 -12.82 15.44 -9.35
C ASN A 35 -12.06 14.27 -10.01
N TYR A 36 -10.79 14.05 -9.64
CA TYR A 36 -10.03 12.91 -10.13
C TYR A 36 -10.69 11.57 -9.77
N VAL A 37 -11.08 11.38 -8.50
CA VAL A 37 -11.74 10.15 -8.05
C VAL A 37 -13.07 9.92 -8.79
N ILE A 38 -13.88 10.96 -8.98
CA ILE A 38 -15.13 10.89 -9.72
C ILE A 38 -14.85 10.49 -11.18
N LYS A 39 -13.90 11.16 -11.85
CA LYS A 39 -13.54 10.86 -13.24
C LYS A 39 -13.07 9.41 -13.40
N GLU A 40 -12.20 8.93 -12.53
CA GLU A 40 -11.71 7.55 -12.58
C GLU A 40 -12.87 6.54 -12.42
N ARG A 41 -13.79 6.79 -11.50
CA ARG A 41 -14.99 5.95 -11.29
C ARG A 41 -15.94 5.97 -12.49
N LEU A 42 -16.14 7.11 -13.11
CA LEU A 42 -17.00 7.23 -14.31
C LEU A 42 -16.35 6.56 -15.52
N GLN A 43 -15.03 6.69 -15.69
CA GLN A 43 -14.30 6.05 -16.79
C GLN A 43 -14.34 4.52 -16.73
N THR A 44 -14.37 3.95 -15.53
CA THR A 44 -14.49 2.49 -15.36
C THR A 44 -15.88 1.97 -15.70
N ARG A 45 -16.91 2.83 -15.69
CA ARG A 45 -18.31 2.49 -16.01
C ARG A 45 -18.66 2.92 -17.43
N ARG A 46 -18.60 1.99 -18.36
CA ARG A 46 -18.73 2.23 -19.82
C ARG A 46 -19.97 3.06 -20.20
N HIS A 47 -21.08 2.89 -19.49
CA HIS A 47 -22.36 3.59 -19.73
C HIS A 47 -22.43 5.01 -19.15
N LEU A 48 -21.46 5.39 -18.27
CA LEU A 48 -21.43 6.70 -17.62
C LEU A 48 -20.29 7.62 -18.11
N LYS A 49 -19.55 7.18 -19.12
CA LYS A 49 -18.41 7.96 -19.64
C LYS A 49 -18.78 9.37 -20.12
N TRP A 50 -19.99 9.55 -20.61
CA TRP A 50 -20.49 10.84 -21.08
C TRP A 50 -20.64 11.88 -19.95
N LEU A 51 -20.78 11.44 -18.69
CA LEU A 51 -20.85 12.34 -17.54
C LEU A 51 -19.50 12.91 -17.12
N VAL A 52 -18.38 12.44 -17.69
CA VAL A 52 -17.04 12.92 -17.33
C VAL A 52 -16.90 14.44 -17.51
N ASN A 53 -17.56 15.02 -18.50
CA ASN A 53 -17.52 16.47 -18.75
C ASN A 53 -18.31 17.29 -17.71
N ALA A 54 -19.26 16.68 -17.02
CA ALA A 54 -20.07 17.33 -15.98
C ALA A 54 -19.47 17.21 -14.56
N THR A 55 -18.29 16.61 -14.43
CA THR A 55 -17.69 16.30 -13.12
C THR A 55 -17.34 17.53 -12.28
N GLY A 56 -17.06 18.68 -12.90
CA GLY A 56 -16.74 19.92 -12.19
C GLY A 56 -17.87 20.40 -11.27
N VAL A 57 -19.09 20.45 -11.80
CA VAL A 57 -20.29 20.85 -11.02
C VAL A 57 -20.61 19.80 -9.95
N ALA A 58 -20.58 18.52 -10.31
CA ALA A 58 -20.78 17.43 -9.36
C ALA A 58 -19.77 17.46 -8.22
N THR A 59 -18.51 17.79 -8.52
CA THR A 59 -17.46 17.94 -7.51
C THR A 59 -17.78 19.04 -6.51
N GLN A 60 -18.21 20.21 -6.97
CA GLN A 60 -18.56 21.32 -6.09
C GLN A 60 -19.72 20.98 -5.15
N MET A 61 -20.76 20.32 -5.66
CA MET A 61 -21.90 19.89 -4.87
C MET A 61 -21.57 18.80 -3.85
N LEU A 62 -20.69 17.86 -4.22
CA LEU A 62 -20.36 16.71 -3.36
C LEU A 62 -19.26 16.99 -2.35
N LEU A 63 -18.45 18.04 -2.56
CA LEU A 63 -17.29 18.33 -1.71
C LEU A 63 -17.62 18.49 -0.21
N PRO A 64 -18.67 19.19 0.21
CA PRO A 64 -19.00 19.33 1.65
C PRO A 64 -19.40 17.98 2.26
N PHE A 65 -20.15 17.15 1.53
CA PHE A 65 -20.51 15.81 2.01
C PHE A 65 -19.32 14.87 2.07
N ALA A 66 -18.42 14.94 1.09
CA ALA A 66 -17.17 14.18 1.10
C ALA A 66 -16.29 14.56 2.29
N ARG A 67 -16.17 15.86 2.61
CA ARG A 67 -15.44 16.34 3.79
C ARG A 67 -16.05 15.85 5.10
N LEU A 68 -17.37 15.85 5.21
CA LEU A 68 -18.07 15.34 6.38
C LEU A 68 -17.85 13.82 6.55
N ALA A 69 -17.96 13.06 5.47
CA ALA A 69 -17.71 11.62 5.48
C ALA A 69 -16.26 11.28 5.89
N ILE A 70 -15.28 12.05 5.41
CA ILE A 70 -13.87 11.90 5.80
C ILE A 70 -13.68 12.18 7.29
N ARG A 71 -14.30 13.25 7.83
CA ARG A 71 -14.24 13.55 9.26
C ARG A 71 -14.83 12.42 10.11
N ALA A 72 -15.97 11.87 9.70
CA ALA A 72 -16.61 10.75 10.37
C ALA A 72 -15.70 9.49 10.32
N ASN A 73 -15.13 9.17 9.16
CA ASN A 73 -14.21 8.04 9.01
C ASN A 73 -12.96 8.19 9.90
N ARG A 74 -12.38 9.39 9.97
CA ARG A 74 -11.23 9.67 10.86
C ARG A 74 -11.60 9.52 12.33
N PHE A 75 -12.77 10.00 12.74
CA PHE A 75 -13.25 9.86 14.11
C PHE A 75 -13.43 8.38 14.51
N LEU A 76 -13.94 7.56 13.60
CA LEU A 76 -14.07 6.12 13.84
C LEU A 76 -12.72 5.43 13.89
N ALA A 77 -11.80 5.77 12.99
CA ALA A 77 -10.43 5.24 12.97
C ALA A 77 -9.61 5.63 14.21
N ALA A 78 -9.81 6.84 14.76
CA ALA A 78 -9.14 7.29 15.98
C ALA A 78 -9.50 6.46 17.23
N ARG A 79 -10.51 5.60 17.16
CA ARG A 79 -10.87 4.64 18.23
C ARG A 79 -10.04 3.36 18.20
N THR A 80 -9.16 3.18 17.20
CA THR A 80 -8.22 2.05 17.18
C THR A 80 -7.31 2.15 18.41
N PRO A 81 -7.09 1.07 19.16
CA PRO A 81 -6.21 1.08 20.31
C PRO A 81 -4.84 1.63 19.94
N PRO A 82 -4.20 2.43 20.81
CA PRO A 82 -2.83 2.87 20.58
C PRO A 82 -1.93 1.63 20.46
N ALA A 83 -0.82 1.79 19.74
CA ALA A 83 0.20 0.76 19.68
C ALA A 83 0.70 0.43 21.11
N SER A 84 1.14 -0.80 21.30
CA SER A 84 1.69 -1.24 22.58
C SER A 84 2.83 -0.30 23.01
N PRO A 85 2.87 0.13 24.27
CA PRO A 85 3.96 0.97 24.81
C PRO A 85 5.34 0.28 24.76
N LEU A 86 5.37 -1.02 24.49
CA LEU A 86 6.61 -1.80 24.35
C LEU A 86 7.27 -1.65 22.98
N ILE A 87 6.60 -0.97 22.02
CA ILE A 87 7.15 -0.75 20.67
C ILE A 87 7.57 0.70 20.55
N GLU A 88 8.86 0.90 20.40
CA GLU A 88 9.46 2.20 20.07
C GLU A 88 9.58 2.33 18.55
N VAL A 89 9.15 3.46 17.99
CA VAL A 89 9.27 3.72 16.54
C VAL A 89 10.12 4.96 16.33
N SER A 90 11.09 4.85 15.45
CA SER A 90 11.97 5.95 15.02
C SER A 90 11.91 6.14 13.50
N ARG A 91 12.13 7.37 13.05
CA ARG A 91 12.10 7.76 11.62
C ARG A 91 13.50 7.92 11.08
N HIS A 92 13.71 7.43 9.89
CA HIS A 92 15.00 7.46 9.20
C HIS A 92 14.78 7.79 7.72
N ASP A 93 15.79 8.43 7.09
CA ASP A 93 15.84 8.67 5.65
C ASP A 93 16.51 7.51 4.91
N HIS A 94 17.24 6.67 5.61
CA HIS A 94 17.85 5.43 5.12
C HIS A 94 17.95 4.40 6.25
N VAL A 95 18.19 3.15 5.90
CA VAL A 95 18.44 2.05 6.85
C VAL A 95 19.78 1.40 6.49
N ASP A 96 20.59 1.07 7.50
CA ASP A 96 21.87 0.41 7.28
C ASP A 96 21.70 -1.05 6.84
N ILE A 97 22.76 -1.58 6.18
CA ILE A 97 22.78 -2.92 5.60
C ILE A 97 22.55 -4.02 6.64
N ASP A 98 23.13 -3.87 7.84
CA ASP A 98 23.05 -4.91 8.86
C ASP A 98 21.64 -5.01 9.43
N THR A 99 21.01 -3.87 9.71
CA THR A 99 19.61 -3.78 10.16
C THR A 99 18.66 -4.35 9.12
N TRP A 100 18.80 -3.93 7.85
CA TRP A 100 17.93 -4.41 6.78
C TRP A 100 18.07 -5.92 6.54
N THR A 101 19.32 -6.41 6.42
CA THR A 101 19.60 -7.81 6.11
C THR A 101 19.18 -8.74 7.25
N SER A 102 19.43 -8.33 8.51
CA SER A 102 18.97 -9.06 9.69
C SER A 102 17.45 -9.21 9.69
N LEU A 103 16.73 -8.10 9.49
CA LEU A 103 15.27 -8.11 9.47
C LEU A 103 14.72 -8.91 8.28
N TRP A 104 15.33 -8.79 7.08
CA TRP A 104 14.96 -9.59 5.92
C TRP A 104 15.12 -11.09 6.18
N THR A 105 16.18 -11.50 6.85
CA THR A 105 16.40 -12.90 7.21
C THR A 105 15.30 -13.44 8.12
N LYS A 106 14.86 -12.67 9.10
CA LYS A 106 13.73 -13.03 9.98
C LYS A 106 12.40 -13.05 9.22
N PHE A 107 12.18 -12.04 8.37
CA PHE A 107 10.96 -11.92 7.60
C PHE A 107 10.76 -13.08 6.62
N LYS A 108 11.81 -13.55 5.94
CA LYS A 108 11.73 -14.72 5.05
C LYS A 108 11.24 -15.98 5.74
N ALA A 109 11.53 -16.13 7.03
CA ALA A 109 11.12 -17.30 7.80
C ALA A 109 9.60 -17.32 8.05
N VAL A 110 8.97 -16.14 8.18
CA VAL A 110 7.53 -16.01 8.43
C VAL A 110 6.71 -15.77 7.15
N MET A 111 7.36 -15.29 6.09
CA MET A 111 6.75 -15.01 4.79
C MET A 111 7.46 -15.78 3.66
N PRO A 112 7.17 -17.09 3.53
CA PRO A 112 7.90 -17.96 2.59
C PRO A 112 7.66 -17.62 1.12
N ALA A 113 6.59 -16.89 0.80
CA ALA A 113 6.26 -16.49 -0.56
C ALA A 113 6.09 -14.97 -0.63
N THR A 114 7.18 -14.27 -0.88
CA THR A 114 7.21 -12.83 -1.11
C THR A 114 8.29 -12.50 -2.16
N CYS A 115 8.21 -11.31 -2.75
CA CYS A 115 9.30 -10.84 -3.61
C CYS A 115 10.57 -10.62 -2.78
N ASP A 116 11.71 -10.67 -3.45
CA ASP A 116 13.00 -10.43 -2.80
C ASP A 116 13.04 -9.05 -2.12
N ARG A 117 13.58 -9.01 -0.91
CA ARG A 117 13.86 -7.81 -0.11
C ARG A 117 15.31 -7.85 0.36
N SER A 118 16.21 -8.44 -0.45
CA SER A 118 17.66 -8.42 -0.17
C SER A 118 18.19 -6.99 -0.10
N TRP A 119 19.44 -6.85 0.34
CA TRP A 119 20.09 -5.55 0.31
C TRP A 119 20.20 -4.96 -1.10
N GLN A 120 20.46 -5.80 -2.11
CA GLN A 120 20.50 -5.39 -3.52
C GLN A 120 19.15 -4.83 -3.99
N PHE A 121 18.02 -5.44 -3.54
CA PHE A 121 16.70 -4.87 -3.80
C PHE A 121 16.54 -3.52 -3.11
N TYR A 122 16.97 -3.38 -1.83
CA TYR A 122 16.90 -2.13 -1.09
C TYR A 122 17.62 -1.00 -1.83
N GLU A 123 18.90 -1.22 -2.19
CA GLU A 123 19.70 -0.23 -2.92
C GLU A 123 19.04 0.17 -4.23
N TRP A 124 18.66 -0.82 -5.04
CA TRP A 124 18.01 -0.58 -6.32
C TRP A 124 16.69 0.17 -6.16
N ARG A 125 15.88 -0.22 -5.18
CA ARG A 125 14.50 0.23 -5.06
C ARG A 125 14.35 1.55 -4.33
N TYR A 126 15.20 1.81 -3.33
CA TYR A 126 15.02 2.94 -2.43
C TYR A 126 16.15 3.96 -2.48
N GLU A 127 17.38 3.55 -2.80
CA GLU A 127 18.52 4.46 -2.83
C GLU A 127 18.81 4.99 -4.26
N HIS A 128 18.71 4.15 -5.28
CA HIS A 128 19.12 4.48 -6.63
C HIS A 128 17.99 5.00 -7.53
N VAL A 129 16.78 5.19 -7.01
CA VAL A 129 15.67 5.72 -7.80
C VAL A 129 15.81 7.25 -7.91
N PRO A 130 15.99 7.79 -9.14
CA PRO A 130 16.09 9.23 -9.33
C PRO A 130 14.82 9.95 -8.85
N ASP A 131 15.00 11.14 -8.27
CA ASP A 131 13.93 12.06 -7.88
C ASP A 131 12.95 11.58 -6.82
N LEU A 132 12.97 10.31 -6.41
CA LEU A 132 12.14 9.80 -5.33
C LEU A 132 12.88 9.82 -3.99
N ARG A 133 12.15 10.19 -2.93
CA ARG A 133 12.64 10.11 -1.55
C ARG A 133 11.67 9.26 -0.74
N TYR A 134 12.25 8.26 -0.08
CA TYR A 134 11.54 7.37 0.81
C TYR A 134 11.85 7.74 2.26
N GLY A 135 10.87 7.52 3.13
CA GLY A 135 11.06 7.57 4.57
C GLY A 135 10.84 6.19 5.16
N PHE A 136 11.52 5.91 6.23
CA PHE A 136 11.50 4.62 6.92
C PHE A 136 11.04 4.83 8.36
N SER A 137 9.98 4.15 8.76
CA SER A 137 9.59 3.99 10.16
C SER A 137 10.18 2.67 10.65
N VAL A 138 11.04 2.70 11.66
CA VAL A 138 11.72 1.53 12.20
C VAL A 138 11.20 1.24 13.60
N ALA A 139 10.63 0.05 13.79
CA ALA A 139 10.09 -0.40 15.08
C ALA A 139 11.10 -1.26 15.83
N LYS A 140 11.27 -0.96 17.12
CA LYS A 140 12.09 -1.73 18.07
C LYS A 140 11.22 -2.25 19.21
N ARG A 141 11.54 -3.48 19.63
CA ARG A 141 11.03 -4.10 20.85
C ARG A 141 12.24 -4.58 21.67
N ASN A 142 12.38 -4.08 22.90
CA ASN A 142 13.55 -4.37 23.75
C ASN A 142 14.89 -4.09 23.02
N SER A 143 14.99 -2.94 22.35
CA SER A 143 16.16 -2.52 21.54
C SER A 143 16.43 -3.34 20.28
N GLU A 144 15.70 -4.41 20.02
CA GLU A 144 15.82 -5.21 18.81
C GLU A 144 14.89 -4.67 17.71
N VAL A 145 15.39 -4.52 16.48
CA VAL A 145 14.55 -4.14 15.32
C VAL A 145 13.65 -5.31 14.95
N VAL A 146 12.34 -5.04 14.99
CA VAL A 146 11.27 -6.02 14.72
C VAL A 146 10.43 -5.68 13.50
N GLY A 147 10.62 -4.50 12.93
CA GLY A 147 9.90 -4.13 11.70
C GLY A 147 10.36 -2.81 11.11
N ILE A 148 10.18 -2.70 9.79
CA ILE A 148 10.38 -1.47 9.02
C ILE A 148 9.19 -1.28 8.11
N LEU A 149 8.68 -0.05 8.04
CA LEU A 149 7.68 0.36 7.07
C LEU A 149 8.25 1.47 6.21
N VAL A 150 8.14 1.32 4.90
CA VAL A 150 8.62 2.29 3.91
C VAL A 150 7.45 3.10 3.40
N TRP A 151 7.60 4.42 3.42
CA TRP A 151 6.59 5.35 2.93
C TRP A 151 7.20 6.44 2.05
N ARG A 152 6.36 7.09 1.24
CA ARG A 152 6.77 8.16 0.34
C ARG A 152 5.75 9.31 0.35
N LYS A 153 6.25 10.54 0.36
CA LYS A 153 5.46 11.73 0.03
C LYS A 153 5.31 11.87 -1.49
N PRO A 154 4.26 12.55 -1.97
CA PRO A 154 4.14 12.85 -3.39
C PRO A 154 5.22 13.82 -3.83
N LEU A 155 5.59 13.78 -5.12
CA LEU A 155 6.37 14.81 -5.76
C LEU A 155 5.51 16.09 -5.98
N PRO A 156 6.13 17.26 -6.20
CA PRO A 156 5.41 18.53 -6.38
C PRO A 156 4.34 18.49 -7.48
N ASP A 157 4.60 17.76 -8.57
CA ASP A 157 3.71 17.66 -9.73
C ASP A 157 2.72 16.51 -9.66
N GLU A 158 2.78 15.69 -8.61
CA GLU A 158 1.84 14.60 -8.38
C GLU A 158 0.55 15.08 -7.68
N LEU A 159 -0.46 14.21 -7.68
CA LEU A 159 -1.57 14.33 -6.75
C LEU A 159 -1.03 14.26 -5.32
N ASN A 160 -1.61 15.08 -4.44
CA ASN A 160 -1.20 15.13 -3.03
C ASN A 160 -1.59 13.85 -2.27
N VAL A 161 -1.00 12.72 -2.71
CA VAL A 161 -1.27 11.35 -2.22
C VAL A 161 0.01 10.74 -1.71
N GLY A 162 0.11 10.57 -0.40
CA GLY A 162 1.18 9.81 0.22
C GLY A 162 1.02 8.30 -0.04
N THR A 163 2.10 7.58 0.05
CA THR A 163 2.12 6.14 -0.26
C THR A 163 2.77 5.35 0.87
N ILE A 164 2.08 4.33 1.35
CA ILE A 164 2.72 3.21 2.06
C ILE A 164 3.27 2.28 0.98
N VAL A 165 4.59 2.19 0.89
CA VAL A 165 5.29 1.51 -0.19
C VAL A 165 5.50 0.05 0.14
N ASP A 166 6.09 -0.24 1.30
CA ASP A 166 6.44 -1.59 1.73
C ASP A 166 6.35 -1.76 3.25
N ILE A 167 6.29 -3.00 3.69
CA ILE A 167 6.38 -3.36 5.10
C ILE A 167 7.21 -4.63 5.24
N LEU A 168 8.27 -4.54 6.03
CA LEU A 168 9.15 -5.62 6.40
C LEU A 168 8.99 -5.89 7.90
N ALA A 169 7.95 -6.63 8.26
CA ALA A 169 7.60 -7.03 9.62
C ALA A 169 6.73 -8.28 9.57
N ASP A 170 6.69 -9.06 10.65
CA ASP A 170 5.70 -10.14 10.75
C ASP A 170 4.29 -9.54 10.63
N PRO A 171 3.54 -9.87 9.57
CA PRO A 171 2.20 -9.29 9.38
C PRO A 171 1.18 -9.74 10.42
N ASN A 172 1.49 -10.74 11.23
CA ASN A 172 0.66 -11.21 12.34
C ASN A 172 1.02 -10.54 13.67
N ASP A 173 2.17 -9.86 13.76
CA ASP A 173 2.50 -9.01 14.90
C ASP A 173 1.79 -7.66 14.76
N LEU A 174 0.51 -7.67 15.15
CA LEU A 174 -0.39 -6.53 14.95
C LEU A 174 0.07 -5.28 15.70
N ASP A 175 0.77 -5.44 16.83
CA ASP A 175 1.29 -4.31 17.61
C ASP A 175 2.38 -3.58 16.83
N VAL A 176 3.34 -4.32 16.27
CA VAL A 176 4.41 -3.77 15.44
C VAL A 176 3.84 -3.09 14.19
N VAL A 177 2.96 -3.79 13.49
CA VAL A 177 2.32 -3.25 12.27
C VAL A 177 1.53 -1.99 12.57
N THR A 178 0.77 -1.97 13.68
CA THR A 178 -0.02 -0.79 14.07
C THR A 178 0.86 0.39 14.46
N ALA A 179 1.95 0.14 15.20
CA ALA A 179 2.91 1.17 15.59
C ALA A 179 3.59 1.80 14.37
N LEU A 180 4.12 0.98 13.47
CA LEU A 180 4.74 1.42 12.22
C LEU A 180 3.79 2.23 11.34
N LEU A 181 2.56 1.72 11.17
CA LEU A 181 1.53 2.41 10.38
C LEU A 181 1.13 3.73 11.02
N GLY A 182 0.97 3.78 12.35
CA GLY A 182 0.67 4.98 13.11
C GLY A 182 1.70 6.07 12.86
N ASP A 183 2.98 5.74 13.01
CA ASP A 183 4.09 6.67 12.80
C ASP A 183 4.14 7.22 11.35
N ALA A 184 4.01 6.34 10.35
CA ALA A 184 3.97 6.76 8.94
C ALA A 184 2.75 7.66 8.66
N LEU A 185 1.58 7.36 9.25
CA LEU A 185 0.38 8.16 9.10
C LEU A 185 0.47 9.53 9.79
N ASP A 186 1.19 9.66 10.90
CA ASP A 186 1.44 10.95 11.55
C ASP A 186 2.19 11.90 10.60
N VAL A 187 3.16 11.40 9.85
CA VAL A 187 3.85 12.19 8.82
C VAL A 187 2.95 12.49 7.63
N LEU A 188 2.37 11.45 7.04
CA LEU A 188 1.63 11.58 5.79
C LEU A 188 0.29 12.31 5.96
N SER A 189 -0.34 12.23 7.14
CA SER A 189 -1.62 12.92 7.37
C SER A 189 -1.48 14.43 7.50
N THR A 190 -0.32 14.94 7.86
CA THR A 190 -0.05 16.37 7.95
C THR A 190 0.28 17.00 6.61
N THR A 191 0.81 16.20 5.68
CA THR A 191 1.34 16.70 4.40
C THR A 191 0.53 16.27 3.19
N CYS A 192 -0.25 15.19 3.29
CA CYS A 192 -0.96 14.60 2.16
C CYS A 192 -2.49 14.64 2.35
N GLU A 193 -3.23 14.90 1.26
CA GLU A 193 -4.69 14.84 1.26
C GLU A 193 -5.23 13.42 1.46
N SER A 194 -4.47 12.44 1.02
CA SER A 194 -4.80 11.03 1.21
C SER A 194 -3.55 10.17 1.22
N VAL A 195 -3.70 8.94 1.72
CA VAL A 195 -2.63 7.93 1.73
C VAL A 195 -3.13 6.67 1.03
N VAL A 196 -2.34 6.14 0.13
CA VAL A 196 -2.63 4.87 -0.56
C VAL A 196 -1.74 3.75 -0.01
N ALA A 197 -2.32 2.57 0.13
CA ALA A 197 -1.60 1.35 0.49
C ALA A 197 -2.07 0.18 -0.38
N ARG A 198 -1.23 -0.84 -0.52
CA ARG A 198 -1.57 -2.11 -1.15
C ARG A 198 -1.11 -3.27 -0.30
N THR A 199 -1.94 -4.29 -0.24
CA THR A 199 -1.59 -5.55 0.42
C THR A 199 -2.41 -6.70 -0.12
N SER A 200 -1.83 -7.89 -0.15
CA SER A 200 -2.53 -9.16 -0.33
C SER A 200 -2.79 -9.87 1.00
N HIS A 201 -2.12 -9.46 2.08
CA HIS A 201 -2.17 -10.14 3.37
C HIS A 201 -3.39 -9.71 4.19
N ARG A 202 -4.14 -10.69 4.74
CA ARG A 202 -5.40 -10.45 5.46
C ARG A 202 -5.24 -9.65 6.75
N ALA A 203 -4.20 -9.96 7.54
CA ALA A 203 -3.96 -9.23 8.79
C ALA A 203 -3.62 -7.77 8.52
N LEU A 204 -2.72 -7.48 7.55
CA LEU A 204 -2.42 -6.12 7.13
C LEU A 204 -3.66 -5.39 6.58
N LEU A 205 -4.52 -6.09 5.82
CA LEU A 205 -5.78 -5.53 5.35
C LEU A 205 -6.69 -5.10 6.51
N ALA A 206 -6.75 -5.90 7.58
CA ALA A 206 -7.54 -5.56 8.77
C ALA A 206 -6.96 -4.33 9.49
N VAL A 207 -5.65 -4.29 9.72
CA VAL A 207 -4.98 -3.13 10.34
C VAL A 207 -5.20 -1.86 9.52
N LEU A 208 -5.02 -1.91 8.20
CA LEU A 208 -5.26 -0.76 7.32
C LEU A 208 -6.72 -0.28 7.41
N LYS A 209 -7.70 -1.18 7.40
CA LYS A 209 -9.11 -0.80 7.56
C LYS A 209 -9.39 -0.15 8.90
N ASN A 210 -8.84 -0.70 9.98
CA ASN A 210 -8.97 -0.12 11.33
C ASN A 210 -8.32 1.27 11.41
N ALA A 211 -7.23 1.50 10.67
CA ALA A 211 -6.60 2.82 10.53
C ALA A 211 -7.35 3.78 9.60
N GLY A 212 -8.56 3.43 9.14
CA GLY A 212 -9.43 4.30 8.34
C GLY A 212 -9.20 4.23 6.83
N PHE A 213 -8.48 3.22 6.34
CA PHE A 213 -8.36 2.98 4.90
C PHE A 213 -9.63 2.35 4.33
N LEU A 214 -10.07 2.89 3.20
CA LEU A 214 -11.22 2.43 2.44
C LEU A 214 -10.76 1.58 1.25
N LEU A 215 -11.43 0.48 0.99
CA LEU A 215 -11.14 -0.36 -0.16
C LEU A 215 -11.55 0.35 -1.46
N VAL A 216 -10.58 0.62 -2.33
CA VAL A 216 -10.81 1.27 -3.63
C VAL A 216 -10.88 0.25 -4.75
N LYS A 217 -9.93 -0.69 -4.78
CA LYS A 217 -9.79 -1.65 -5.87
C LYS A 217 -9.35 -3.01 -5.34
N ARG A 218 -9.78 -4.04 -6.04
CA ARG A 218 -9.34 -5.42 -5.85
C ARG A 218 -8.80 -5.95 -7.17
N HIS A 219 -7.60 -6.47 -7.14
CA HIS A 219 -6.93 -7.04 -8.30
C HIS A 219 -6.42 -8.44 -7.97
N CYS A 220 -6.66 -9.42 -8.85
CA CYS A 220 -6.14 -10.77 -8.68
C CYS A 220 -4.99 -10.94 -9.69
N PRO A 221 -3.73 -10.89 -9.27
CA PRO A 221 -2.62 -11.15 -10.16
C PRO A 221 -2.61 -12.62 -10.60
N THR A 222 -2.15 -12.89 -11.81
CA THR A 222 -1.94 -14.22 -12.31
C THR A 222 -0.45 -14.37 -12.63
N VAL A 223 0.18 -15.36 -12.03
CA VAL A 223 1.60 -15.67 -12.25
C VAL A 223 1.68 -16.85 -13.20
N VAL A 224 2.47 -16.71 -14.26
CA VAL A 224 2.81 -17.79 -15.18
C VAL A 224 4.24 -18.20 -14.87
N SER A 225 4.44 -19.46 -14.53
CA SER A 225 5.79 -20.01 -14.32
C SER A 225 5.94 -21.28 -15.14
N SER A 226 7.05 -21.36 -15.87
CA SER A 226 7.47 -22.59 -16.56
C SER A 226 8.05 -23.64 -15.61
N LYS A 227 8.41 -23.26 -14.38
CA LYS A 227 8.97 -24.15 -13.37
C LYS A 227 7.87 -24.73 -12.50
N HIS A 228 7.76 -26.06 -12.50
CA HIS A 228 6.76 -26.80 -11.73
C HIS A 228 6.84 -26.52 -10.22
N ASP A 229 8.04 -26.36 -9.67
CA ASP A 229 8.24 -26.09 -8.24
C ASP A 229 7.74 -24.71 -7.85
N THR A 230 7.91 -23.69 -8.70
CA THR A 230 7.36 -22.34 -8.46
C THR A 230 5.84 -22.36 -8.44
N ARG A 231 5.21 -23.13 -9.31
CA ARG A 231 3.76 -23.27 -9.32
C ARG A 231 3.25 -23.90 -8.02
N ARG A 232 3.87 -25.00 -7.56
CA ARG A 232 3.55 -25.64 -6.27
C ARG A 232 3.73 -24.71 -5.10
N LEU A 233 4.79 -23.89 -5.10
CA LEU A 233 5.01 -22.88 -4.07
C LEU A 233 3.83 -21.92 -3.97
N PHE A 234 3.37 -21.38 -5.10
CA PHE A 234 2.24 -20.47 -5.12
C PHE A 234 0.91 -21.13 -4.75
N GLU A 235 0.69 -22.38 -5.15
CA GLU A 235 -0.52 -23.14 -4.79
C GLU A 235 -0.57 -23.43 -3.29
N ASN A 236 0.55 -23.86 -2.70
CA ASN A 236 0.65 -24.25 -1.29
C ASN A 236 0.66 -23.04 -0.34
N HIS A 237 1.20 -21.90 -0.77
CA HIS A 237 1.37 -20.71 0.06
C HIS A 237 0.53 -19.52 -0.39
N ALA A 238 -0.55 -19.75 -1.15
CA ALA A 238 -1.41 -18.69 -1.67
C ALA A 238 -1.95 -17.75 -0.58
N GLU A 239 -2.04 -18.23 0.69
CA GLU A 239 -2.48 -17.44 1.83
C GLU A 239 -1.36 -16.58 2.46
N ALA A 240 -0.11 -17.01 2.33
CA ALA A 240 1.06 -16.38 2.92
C ALA A 240 1.83 -15.48 1.94
N ILE A 241 1.30 -15.24 0.74
CA ILE A 241 1.94 -14.38 -0.24
C ILE A 241 1.67 -12.92 0.12
N LEU A 242 2.74 -12.17 0.35
CA LEU A 242 2.68 -10.74 0.52
C LEU A 242 3.08 -10.01 -0.76
N PHE A 243 2.14 -9.22 -1.28
CA PHE A 243 2.40 -8.19 -2.27
C PHE A 243 2.15 -6.82 -1.64
N SER A 244 3.10 -5.92 -1.84
CA SER A 244 3.05 -4.51 -1.47
C SER A 244 3.13 -3.63 -2.73
N LYS A 245 3.24 -2.33 -2.56
CA LYS A 245 3.52 -1.43 -3.69
C LYS A 245 4.95 -1.57 -4.20
N ALA A 246 5.90 -1.97 -3.35
CA ALA A 246 7.29 -2.19 -3.73
C ALA A 246 7.47 -3.30 -4.78
N ASP A 247 6.52 -4.24 -4.88
CA ASP A 247 6.55 -5.35 -5.85
C ASP A 247 6.18 -4.91 -7.27
N HIS A 248 5.86 -3.64 -7.47
CA HIS A 248 5.52 -3.03 -8.75
C HIS A 248 6.11 -1.62 -8.86
N ASP A 249 6.40 -1.18 -10.06
CA ASP A 249 6.86 0.20 -10.34
C ASP A 249 5.76 1.27 -10.17
N TRP A 250 4.66 0.93 -9.57
CA TRP A 250 3.47 1.78 -9.50
C TRP A 250 3.58 2.94 -8.51
N ASP A 251 4.55 2.93 -7.63
CA ASP A 251 4.90 4.09 -6.81
C ASP A 251 5.88 5.02 -7.52
N GLN A 252 6.51 4.55 -8.61
CA GLN A 252 7.38 5.31 -9.49
C GLN A 252 6.64 5.91 -10.70
N ILE A 253 5.42 5.45 -10.99
CA ILE A 253 4.59 6.02 -12.05
C ILE A 253 4.02 7.35 -11.54
N HIS A 254 4.53 8.44 -12.10
CA HIS A 254 3.98 9.77 -11.89
C HIS A 254 2.57 9.83 -12.47
N VAL A 255 1.58 10.06 -11.62
CA VAL A 255 0.26 10.41 -12.09
C VAL A 255 0.29 11.91 -12.39
N ALA A 256 0.81 12.26 -13.59
CA ALA A 256 0.69 13.61 -14.11
C ALA A 256 -0.79 13.97 -14.23
N ILE A 257 -1.12 15.17 -13.81
CA ILE A 257 -2.51 15.69 -13.79
C ILE A 257 -2.73 16.57 -15.00
#